data_cc4151de4f76b1ab1fa64fb89266e87f
#
_entry.id   cc4151de4f76b1ab1fa64fb89266e87f
#
_cell.length_a   1.000
_cell.length_b   1.000
_cell.length_c   1.000
_cell.angle_alpha   90.00
_cell.angle_beta   90.00
_cell.angle_gamma   90.00
#
_symmetry.space_group_name_H-M   'P 1'
#
loop_
_entity.id
_entity.type
_entity.pdbx_description
1 polymer ?
#
loop_
_entity_poly.entity_id
_entity_poly.type
_entity_poly.pdbx_seq_one_letter_code
_entity_poly.pdbx_strand_id
1 'polypeptide(L)'
;KINKNTFVVCNGFKRAQYVENIARLINNGHKNTIPVIDNFEELDLLQEQIDGKFKIGIRIAAEEEPKFEFYTSRLGIGYKDIVPFYRKQIAENKKVELKMLHFFINAGIRDTAYYWNELLKCMKVYIALKKECPSLDSLNIGGGFPIKNSLAFDYDYQYMVDEILNQIKIACDDAEVAVPHIFTEF
;
A
#
# COMPACT_ATOMS: atom_id res chain seq x y z
N LYS A 1 6.27 -11.41 20.89
CA LYS A 1 6.22 -12.57 19.96
C LYS A 1 5.14 -12.31 18.94
N ILE A 2 5.47 -12.38 17.65
CA ILE A 2 4.51 -12.32 16.54
C ILE A 2 3.72 -13.64 16.58
N ASN A 3 2.40 -13.56 16.70
CA ASN A 3 1.53 -14.73 16.58
C ASN A 3 1.01 -14.89 15.14
N LYS A 4 0.37 -16.02 14.84
CA LYS A 4 -0.10 -16.34 13.49
C LYS A 4 -1.23 -15.41 12.97
N ASN A 5 -1.88 -14.67 13.88
CA ASN A 5 -2.94 -13.72 13.53
C ASN A 5 -2.43 -12.28 13.33
N THR A 6 -1.17 -12.02 13.69
CA THR A 6 -0.57 -10.70 13.55
C THR A 6 -0.42 -10.35 12.07
N PHE A 7 -0.82 -9.14 11.69
CA PHE A 7 -0.50 -8.61 10.37
C PHE A 7 0.98 -8.27 10.30
N VAL A 8 1.65 -8.78 9.26
CA VAL A 8 3.05 -8.50 8.97
C VAL A 8 3.12 -7.91 7.55
N VAL A 9 3.23 -6.60 7.48
CA VAL A 9 3.39 -5.88 6.21
C VAL A 9 4.87 -5.84 5.84
N CYS A 10 5.22 -6.39 4.68
CA CYS A 10 6.60 -6.54 4.24
C CYS A 10 6.89 -5.55 3.11
N ASN A 11 7.31 -4.35 3.48
CA ASN A 11 7.65 -3.26 2.55
C ASN A 11 9.08 -3.34 2.03
N GLY A 12 9.36 -2.53 1.00
CA GLY A 12 10.67 -2.33 0.42
C GLY A 12 11.07 -3.41 -0.57
N PHE A 13 12.16 -3.16 -1.29
CA PHE A 13 12.65 -3.99 -2.38
C PHE A 13 12.97 -5.42 -1.94
N LYS A 14 12.46 -6.41 -2.67
CA LYS A 14 12.54 -7.83 -2.34
C LYS A 14 13.78 -8.48 -2.95
N ARG A 15 14.88 -8.48 -2.19
CA ARG A 15 16.04 -9.31 -2.52
C ARG A 15 15.78 -10.78 -2.18
N ALA A 16 16.54 -11.69 -2.77
CA ALA A 16 16.36 -13.14 -2.60
C ALA A 16 16.19 -13.59 -1.14
N GLN A 17 17.08 -13.17 -0.25
CA GLN A 17 17.00 -13.50 1.18
C GLN A 17 15.73 -12.97 1.86
N TYR A 18 15.23 -11.81 1.42
CA TYR A 18 13.99 -11.25 1.96
C TYR A 18 12.77 -12.04 1.49
N VAL A 19 12.74 -12.40 0.21
CA VAL A 19 11.70 -13.30 -0.35
C VAL A 19 11.67 -14.64 0.38
N GLU A 20 12.83 -15.25 0.62
CA GLU A 20 12.94 -16.49 1.40
C GLU A 20 12.38 -16.36 2.82
N ASN A 21 12.71 -15.27 3.52
CA ASN A 21 12.18 -15.02 4.86
C ASN A 21 10.66 -14.83 4.86
N ILE A 22 10.10 -14.11 3.88
CA ILE A 22 8.66 -13.93 3.70
C ILE A 22 7.99 -15.28 3.42
N ALA A 23 8.52 -16.04 2.47
CA ALA A 23 8.01 -17.37 2.11
C ALA A 23 8.01 -18.30 3.31
N ARG A 24 9.10 -18.32 4.10
CA ARG A 24 9.18 -19.11 5.33
C ARG A 24 8.11 -18.74 6.35
N LEU A 25 7.79 -17.45 6.52
CA LEU A 25 6.71 -17.03 7.42
C LEU A 25 5.35 -17.55 6.92
N ILE A 26 5.05 -17.37 5.64
CA ILE A 26 3.78 -17.76 5.03
C ILE A 26 3.63 -19.29 5.06
N ASN A 27 4.64 -20.04 4.65
CA ASN A 27 4.64 -21.50 4.62
C ASN A 27 4.52 -22.09 6.04
N ASN A 28 5.01 -21.39 7.06
CA ASN A 28 4.81 -21.73 8.48
C ASN A 28 3.44 -21.33 9.06
N GLY A 29 2.52 -20.84 8.20
CA GLY A 29 1.12 -20.59 8.57
C GLY A 29 0.83 -19.18 9.09
N HIS A 30 1.73 -18.20 8.90
CA HIS A 30 1.45 -16.78 9.15
C HIS A 30 0.66 -16.17 7.98
N LYS A 31 -0.64 -16.49 7.90
CA LYS A 31 -1.52 -16.14 6.78
C LYS A 31 -1.79 -14.65 6.61
N ASN A 32 -1.46 -13.83 7.61
CA ASN A 32 -1.59 -12.38 7.55
C ASN A 32 -0.25 -11.68 7.23
N THR A 33 0.71 -12.41 6.68
CA THR A 33 1.91 -11.81 6.10
C THR A 33 1.57 -11.30 4.70
N ILE A 34 1.78 -10.00 4.48
CA ILE A 34 1.44 -9.28 3.24
C ILE A 34 2.71 -8.68 2.66
N PRO A 35 3.40 -9.37 1.74
CA PRO A 35 4.46 -8.75 0.95
C PRO A 35 3.86 -7.67 0.04
N VAL A 36 4.38 -6.46 0.16
CA VAL A 36 4.00 -5.32 -0.68
C VAL A 36 4.99 -5.22 -1.82
N ILE A 37 4.55 -5.54 -3.04
CA ILE A 37 5.43 -5.55 -4.22
C ILE A 37 5.70 -4.13 -4.72
N ASP A 38 6.95 -3.86 -5.08
CA ASP A 38 7.44 -2.60 -5.61
C ASP A 38 7.61 -2.63 -7.14
N ASN A 39 7.63 -3.83 -7.74
CA ASN A 39 7.71 -4.03 -9.19
C ASN A 39 7.04 -5.36 -9.59
N PHE A 40 6.88 -5.57 -10.89
CA PHE A 40 6.18 -6.74 -11.42
C PHE A 40 6.93 -8.06 -11.17
N GLU A 41 8.24 -8.05 -11.20
CA GLU A 41 9.10 -9.24 -11.09
C GLU A 41 9.05 -9.85 -9.69
N GLU A 42 8.78 -9.04 -8.67
CA GLU A 42 8.68 -9.53 -7.29
C GLU A 42 7.52 -10.52 -7.08
N LEU A 43 6.46 -10.42 -7.90
CA LEU A 43 5.36 -11.38 -7.85
C LEU A 43 5.82 -12.78 -8.23
N ASP A 44 6.60 -12.90 -9.28
CA ASP A 44 7.11 -14.19 -9.77
C ASP A 44 8.04 -14.83 -8.73
N LEU A 45 8.95 -14.03 -8.14
CA LEU A 45 9.84 -14.52 -7.07
C LEU A 45 9.07 -15.05 -5.85
N LEU A 46 7.98 -14.38 -5.46
CA LEU A 46 7.14 -14.85 -4.35
C LEU A 46 6.38 -16.13 -4.71
N GLN A 47 5.88 -16.24 -5.94
CA GLN A 47 5.15 -17.42 -6.40
C GLN A 47 6.02 -18.67 -6.47
N GLU A 48 7.31 -18.53 -6.80
CA GLU A 48 8.27 -19.62 -6.82
C GLU A 48 8.55 -20.24 -5.45
N GLN A 49 8.52 -19.42 -4.38
CA GLN A 49 8.95 -19.83 -3.04
C GLN A 49 7.82 -20.10 -2.06
N ILE A 50 6.61 -19.62 -2.34
CA ILE A 50 5.45 -19.83 -1.47
C ILE A 50 4.63 -21.02 -1.99
N ASP A 51 4.37 -22.01 -1.13
CA ASP A 51 3.71 -23.25 -1.53
C ASP A 51 2.19 -23.12 -1.75
N GLY A 52 1.52 -22.32 -0.96
CA GLY A 52 0.06 -22.20 -0.94
C GLY A 52 -0.46 -20.84 -1.43
N LYS A 53 -1.73 -20.57 -1.12
CA LYS A 53 -2.31 -19.24 -1.34
C LYS A 53 -1.70 -18.22 -0.40
N PHE A 54 -1.43 -17.02 -0.92
CA PHE A 54 -0.89 -15.93 -0.15
C PHE A 54 -1.48 -14.57 -0.56
N LYS A 55 -1.42 -13.64 0.37
CA LYS A 55 -1.85 -12.26 0.19
C LYS A 55 -0.70 -11.41 -0.30
N ILE A 56 -0.99 -10.40 -1.11
CA ILE A 56 -0.02 -9.37 -1.50
C ILE A 56 -0.60 -7.98 -1.29
N GLY A 57 0.30 -7.01 -1.17
CA GLY A 57 0.03 -5.60 -1.40
C GLY A 57 0.71 -5.12 -2.67
N ILE A 58 0.25 -4.01 -3.22
CA ILE A 58 0.91 -3.30 -4.32
C ILE A 58 1.26 -1.90 -3.84
N ARG A 59 2.54 -1.51 -3.96
CA ARG A 59 2.96 -0.15 -3.72
C ARG A 59 2.71 0.71 -4.96
N ILE A 60 2.03 1.82 -4.73
CA ILE A 60 1.81 2.85 -5.74
C ILE A 60 3.03 3.76 -5.78
N ALA A 61 3.61 3.96 -6.95
CA ALA A 61 4.62 4.99 -7.16
C ALA A 61 3.94 6.36 -7.16
N ALA A 62 4.20 7.19 -6.13
CA ALA A 62 3.76 8.57 -6.11
C ALA A 62 4.47 9.37 -7.23
N GLU A 63 3.75 10.32 -7.83
CA GLU A 63 4.37 11.27 -8.74
C GLU A 63 5.25 12.23 -7.95
N GLU A 64 6.34 12.69 -8.56
CA GLU A 64 7.32 13.51 -7.85
C GLU A 64 6.76 14.88 -7.47
N GLU A 65 7.17 15.35 -6.29
CA GLU A 65 6.99 16.75 -5.94
C GLU A 65 7.88 17.61 -6.86
N PRO A 66 7.32 18.64 -7.57
CA PRO A 66 8.05 19.39 -8.58
C PRO A 66 9.34 20.09 -8.13
N LYS A 67 9.63 20.07 -6.84
CA LYS A 67 10.80 20.72 -6.22
C LYS A 67 12.06 19.85 -6.13
N PHE A 68 11.98 18.57 -6.46
CA PHE A 68 13.10 17.65 -6.38
C PHE A 68 13.52 17.17 -7.77
N GLU A 69 14.50 17.81 -8.37
CA GLU A 69 15.05 17.47 -9.70
C GLU A 69 15.68 16.07 -9.77
N PHE A 70 15.86 15.36 -8.67
CA PHE A 70 16.65 14.12 -8.60
C PHE A 70 16.00 12.92 -7.93
N TYR A 71 14.76 13.00 -7.46
CA TYR A 71 14.10 11.87 -6.79
C TYR A 71 12.84 11.40 -7.51
N THR A 72 13.03 10.55 -8.52
CA THR A 72 11.95 9.63 -8.94
C THR A 72 11.74 8.60 -7.84
N SER A 73 10.51 8.39 -7.40
CA SER A 73 10.20 7.24 -6.57
C SER A 73 10.52 5.99 -7.40
N ARG A 74 11.71 5.43 -7.18
CA ARG A 74 12.15 4.20 -7.88
C ARG A 74 11.43 2.96 -7.37
N LEU A 75 10.56 3.12 -6.38
CA LEU A 75 9.81 2.06 -5.74
C LEU A 75 8.32 2.24 -6.00
N GLY A 76 7.68 1.16 -6.34
CA GLY A 76 6.25 1.10 -6.61
C GLY A 76 5.91 1.02 -8.10
N ILE A 77 4.66 0.68 -8.37
CA ILE A 77 4.07 0.54 -9.70
C ILE A 77 3.31 1.81 -10.03
N GLY A 78 3.49 2.33 -11.25
CA GLY A 78 2.82 3.55 -11.70
C GLY A 78 1.30 3.42 -11.69
N TYR A 79 0.59 4.48 -11.35
CA TYR A 79 -0.88 4.51 -11.25
C TYR A 79 -1.60 3.87 -12.45
N LYS A 80 -1.09 4.11 -13.65
CA LYS A 80 -1.71 3.62 -14.91
C LYS A 80 -1.52 2.12 -15.13
N ASP A 81 -0.51 1.54 -14.49
CA ASP A 81 -0.09 0.16 -14.75
C ASP A 81 -0.69 -0.83 -13.75
N ILE A 82 -1.21 -0.36 -12.61
CA ILE A 82 -1.70 -1.23 -11.52
C ILE A 82 -2.93 -2.05 -11.95
N VAL A 83 -3.95 -1.41 -12.52
CA VAL A 83 -5.17 -2.11 -12.95
C VAL A 83 -4.89 -3.09 -14.09
N PRO A 84 -4.13 -2.72 -15.15
CA PRO A 84 -3.69 -3.67 -16.16
C PRO A 84 -2.89 -4.85 -15.60
N PHE A 85 -1.98 -4.60 -14.67
CA PHE A 85 -1.21 -5.64 -14.01
C PHE A 85 -2.10 -6.60 -13.22
N TYR A 86 -3.03 -6.07 -12.41
CA TYR A 86 -4.00 -6.89 -11.68
C TYR A 86 -4.76 -7.82 -12.63
N ARG A 87 -5.35 -7.28 -13.70
CA ARG A 87 -6.12 -8.05 -14.68
C ARG A 87 -5.30 -9.15 -15.35
N LYS A 88 -4.05 -8.83 -15.69
CA LYS A 88 -3.18 -9.74 -16.44
C LYS A 88 -2.59 -10.86 -15.59
N GLN A 89 -2.22 -10.57 -14.33
CA GLN A 89 -1.39 -11.49 -13.55
C GLN A 89 -2.02 -11.97 -12.23
N ILE A 90 -3.04 -11.27 -11.73
CA ILE A 90 -3.59 -11.56 -10.40
C ILE A 90 -5.04 -12.03 -10.48
N ALA A 91 -5.87 -11.42 -11.31
CA ALA A 91 -7.33 -11.67 -11.32
C ALA A 91 -7.71 -13.16 -11.45
N GLU A 92 -7.05 -13.89 -12.34
CA GLU A 92 -7.28 -15.33 -12.56
C GLU A 92 -6.30 -16.22 -11.78
N ASN A 93 -5.43 -15.64 -11.00
CA ASN A 93 -4.40 -16.35 -10.26
C ASN A 93 -4.95 -16.95 -8.96
N LYS A 94 -5.12 -18.26 -8.93
CA LYS A 94 -5.69 -18.96 -7.77
C LYS A 94 -4.78 -18.97 -6.53
N LYS A 95 -3.49 -18.64 -6.70
CA LYS A 95 -2.48 -18.66 -5.65
C LYS A 95 -2.32 -17.30 -4.97
N VAL A 96 -2.64 -16.20 -5.67
CA VAL A 96 -2.39 -14.84 -5.22
C VAL A 96 -3.70 -14.10 -4.91
N GLU A 97 -3.77 -13.46 -3.75
CA GLU A 97 -4.89 -12.63 -3.33
C GLU A 97 -4.40 -11.19 -3.12
N LEU A 98 -4.85 -10.25 -3.94
CA LEU A 98 -4.57 -8.84 -3.71
C LEU A 98 -5.40 -8.36 -2.52
N LYS A 99 -4.70 -7.91 -1.46
CA LYS A 99 -5.30 -7.52 -0.19
C LYS A 99 -5.14 -6.05 0.13
N MET A 100 -4.04 -5.44 -0.30
CA MET A 100 -3.64 -4.11 0.14
C MET A 100 -3.12 -3.26 -1.03
N LEU A 101 -3.45 -1.98 -1.02
CA LEU A 101 -2.67 -0.95 -1.70
C LEU A 101 -1.80 -0.23 -0.67
N HIS A 102 -0.58 0.10 -1.05
CA HIS A 102 0.36 0.89 -0.24
C HIS A 102 0.69 2.19 -0.96
N PHE A 103 0.48 3.27 -0.26
CA PHE A 103 0.72 4.63 -0.70
C PHE A 103 1.72 5.28 0.26
N PHE A 104 2.76 5.90 -0.26
CA PHE A 104 3.79 6.54 0.55
C PHE A 104 4.31 7.80 -0.14
N ILE A 105 4.45 8.88 0.63
CA ILE A 105 4.99 10.16 0.18
C ILE A 105 6.23 10.53 1.00
N ASN A 106 7.34 10.82 0.32
CA ASN A 106 8.60 11.19 0.97
C ASN A 106 8.50 12.47 1.80
N ALA A 107 7.66 13.42 1.40
CA ALA A 107 7.43 14.68 2.15
C ALA A 107 6.68 14.49 3.47
N GLY A 108 6.18 13.28 3.74
CA GLY A 108 5.38 12.94 4.91
C GLY A 108 3.92 13.38 4.81
N ILE A 109 3.16 13.04 5.87
CA ILE A 109 1.72 13.33 5.96
C ILE A 109 1.54 14.76 6.46
N ARG A 110 1.25 15.66 5.54
CA ARG A 110 1.08 17.08 5.80
C ARG A 110 -0.12 17.63 5.06
N ASP A 111 -0.71 18.68 5.59
CA ASP A 111 -1.80 19.42 4.92
C ASP A 111 -1.23 20.25 3.76
N THR A 112 -0.99 19.59 2.65
CA THR A 112 -0.48 20.20 1.41
C THR A 112 -1.30 19.76 0.22
N ALA A 113 -1.44 20.64 -0.78
CA ALA A 113 -2.11 20.29 -2.03
C ALA A 113 -1.48 19.05 -2.71
N TYR A 114 -0.18 18.86 -2.55
CA TYR A 114 0.52 17.68 -3.06
C TYR A 114 0.04 16.40 -2.38
N TYR A 115 -0.01 16.36 -1.03
CA TYR A 115 -0.48 15.18 -0.29
C TYR A 115 -1.90 14.79 -0.69
N TRP A 116 -2.81 15.75 -0.70
CA TRP A 116 -4.21 15.51 -1.04
C TRP A 116 -4.39 15.04 -2.47
N ASN A 117 -3.64 15.60 -3.41
CA ASN A 117 -3.69 15.20 -4.80
C ASN A 117 -3.21 13.74 -5.00
N GLU A 118 -2.13 13.36 -4.34
CA GLU A 118 -1.62 11.99 -4.39
C GLU A 118 -2.58 10.99 -3.70
N LEU A 119 -3.18 11.36 -2.56
CA LEU A 119 -4.21 10.55 -1.90
C LEU A 119 -5.41 10.34 -2.83
N LEU A 120 -5.89 11.38 -3.50
CA LEU A 120 -7.00 11.26 -4.46
C LEU A 120 -6.66 10.37 -5.65
N LYS A 121 -5.44 10.42 -6.16
CA LYS A 121 -4.99 9.48 -7.21
C LYS A 121 -4.98 8.05 -6.70
N CYS A 122 -4.47 7.83 -5.49
CA CYS A 122 -4.50 6.53 -4.82
C CYS A 122 -5.93 6.00 -4.69
N MET A 123 -6.87 6.84 -4.26
CA MET A 123 -8.29 6.46 -4.12
C MET A 123 -8.93 6.11 -5.47
N LYS A 124 -8.58 6.79 -6.56
CA LYS A 124 -9.05 6.39 -7.90
C LYS A 124 -8.61 4.98 -8.28
N VAL A 125 -7.37 4.61 -7.97
CA VAL A 125 -6.86 3.25 -8.20
C VAL A 125 -7.55 2.24 -7.28
N TYR A 126 -7.69 2.56 -5.99
CA TYR A 126 -8.39 1.71 -5.04
C TYR A 126 -9.81 1.40 -5.51
N ILE A 127 -10.58 2.42 -5.86
CA ILE A 127 -11.97 2.28 -6.33
C ILE A 127 -12.06 1.44 -7.59
N ALA A 128 -11.19 1.70 -8.58
CA ALA A 128 -11.15 0.92 -9.81
C ALA A 128 -10.88 -0.55 -9.54
N LEU A 129 -9.89 -0.85 -8.72
CA LEU A 129 -9.57 -2.24 -8.33
C LEU A 129 -10.64 -2.87 -7.46
N LYS A 130 -11.22 -2.15 -6.50
CA LYS A 130 -12.23 -2.69 -5.59
C LYS A 130 -13.46 -3.20 -6.31
N LYS A 131 -13.84 -2.56 -7.43
CA LYS A 131 -14.96 -3.01 -8.28
C LYS A 131 -14.70 -4.36 -8.95
N GLU A 132 -13.44 -4.73 -9.15
CA GLU A 132 -13.03 -5.96 -9.82
C GLU A 132 -12.42 -6.99 -8.87
N CYS A 133 -11.92 -6.53 -7.71
CA CYS A 133 -11.18 -7.31 -6.72
C CYS A 133 -11.87 -7.27 -5.35
N PRO A 134 -12.82 -8.17 -5.07
CA PRO A 134 -13.51 -8.18 -3.76
C PRO A 134 -12.57 -8.36 -2.56
N SER A 135 -11.44 -9.05 -2.74
CA SER A 135 -10.44 -9.32 -1.69
C SER A 135 -9.63 -8.09 -1.27
N LEU A 136 -9.55 -7.06 -2.12
CA LEU A 136 -8.89 -5.80 -1.77
C LEU A 136 -9.71 -5.05 -0.73
N ASP A 137 -9.22 -4.97 0.51
CA ASP A 137 -9.92 -4.33 1.63
C ASP A 137 -9.00 -3.50 2.53
N SER A 138 -7.75 -3.31 2.15
CA SER A 138 -6.76 -2.63 2.97
C SER A 138 -6.05 -1.53 2.18
N LEU A 139 -5.83 -0.39 2.83
CA LEU A 139 -5.05 0.73 2.33
C LEU A 139 -4.01 1.10 3.37
N ASN A 140 -2.73 0.98 3.02
CA ASN A 140 -1.62 1.46 3.83
C ASN A 140 -1.23 2.85 3.31
N ILE A 141 -1.43 3.86 4.14
CA ILE A 141 -1.13 5.26 3.80
C ILE A 141 0.31 5.67 4.12
N GLY A 142 1.15 4.68 4.47
CA GLY A 142 2.54 4.92 4.83
C GLY A 142 2.69 5.57 6.19
N GLY A 143 3.84 6.18 6.39
CA GLY A 143 4.21 6.91 7.59
C GLY A 143 4.55 8.36 7.30
N GLY A 144 5.26 8.97 8.24
CA GLY A 144 5.75 10.34 8.07
C GLY A 144 4.85 11.39 8.70
N PHE A 145 4.03 11.02 9.68
CA PHE A 145 3.44 12.01 10.58
C PHE A 145 4.57 12.80 11.25
N PRO A 146 4.50 14.13 11.24
CA PRO A 146 5.51 14.95 11.88
C PRO A 146 5.67 14.61 13.37
N ILE A 147 6.89 14.63 13.87
CA ILE A 147 7.16 14.48 15.30
C ILE A 147 7.43 15.84 15.95
N LYS A 148 6.99 16.00 17.19
CA LYS A 148 7.24 17.22 17.95
C LYS A 148 8.72 17.36 18.24
N ASN A 149 9.39 18.28 17.55
CA ASN A 149 10.83 18.52 17.65
C ASN A 149 11.22 19.92 18.13
N SER A 150 10.22 20.78 18.39
CA SER A 150 10.44 22.16 18.87
C SER A 150 9.23 22.66 19.65
N LEU A 151 9.40 23.79 20.38
CA LEU A 151 8.31 24.47 21.08
C LEU A 151 7.31 25.16 20.12
N ALA A 152 7.76 25.47 18.90
CA ALA A 152 6.94 26.07 17.85
C ALA A 152 6.29 25.01 16.95
N PHE A 153 6.27 23.75 17.37
CA PHE A 153 5.63 22.69 16.62
C PHE A 153 4.11 22.87 16.64
N ASP A 154 3.56 23.08 15.45
CA ASP A 154 2.13 23.28 15.22
C ASP A 154 1.68 22.27 14.16
N TYR A 155 1.21 21.11 14.61
CA TYR A 155 0.63 20.09 13.76
C TYR A 155 -0.54 19.43 14.47
N ASP A 156 -1.72 19.62 13.91
CA ASP A 156 -2.95 19.03 14.44
C ASP A 156 -3.15 17.61 13.90
N TYR A 157 -2.75 16.64 14.70
CA TYR A 157 -2.89 15.21 14.36
C TYR A 157 -4.35 14.80 14.21
N GLN A 158 -5.22 15.30 15.08
CA GLN A 158 -6.63 14.92 15.05
C GLN A 158 -7.26 15.41 13.76
N TYR A 159 -7.06 16.68 13.43
CA TYR A 159 -7.54 17.27 12.19
C TYR A 159 -7.06 16.47 10.96
N MET A 160 -5.76 16.17 10.88
CA MET A 160 -5.21 15.44 9.72
C MET A 160 -5.75 14.04 9.60
N VAL A 161 -5.90 13.32 10.72
CA VAL A 161 -6.47 11.95 10.71
C VAL A 161 -7.93 12.00 10.30
N ASP A 162 -8.71 12.91 10.86
CA ASP A 162 -10.13 13.06 10.54
C ASP A 162 -10.32 13.42 9.06
N GLU A 163 -9.53 14.34 8.51
CA GLU A 163 -9.59 14.72 7.09
C GLU A 163 -9.20 13.55 6.17
N ILE A 164 -8.15 12.80 6.49
CA ILE A 164 -7.75 11.63 5.72
C ILE A 164 -8.88 10.60 5.68
N LEU A 165 -9.45 10.26 6.85
CA LEU A 165 -10.53 9.29 6.95
C LEU A 165 -11.80 9.76 6.23
N ASN A 166 -12.14 11.05 6.35
CA ASN A 166 -13.28 11.66 5.67
C ASN A 166 -13.12 11.61 4.15
N GLN A 167 -11.96 12.00 3.61
CA GLN A 167 -11.69 11.96 2.17
C GLN A 167 -11.78 10.55 1.61
N ILE A 168 -11.21 9.57 2.31
CA ILE A 168 -11.29 8.16 1.92
C ILE A 168 -12.75 7.68 1.94
N LYS A 169 -13.49 8.00 3.01
CA LYS A 169 -14.89 7.60 3.16
C LYS A 169 -15.76 8.21 2.06
N ILE A 170 -15.67 9.51 1.83
CA ILE A 170 -16.44 10.22 0.80
C ILE A 170 -16.16 9.59 -0.58
N ALA A 171 -14.88 9.38 -0.92
CA ALA A 171 -14.53 8.80 -2.20
C ALA A 171 -15.09 7.37 -2.40
N CYS A 172 -15.14 6.58 -1.34
CA CYS A 172 -15.72 5.23 -1.38
C CYS A 172 -17.24 5.26 -1.45
N ASP A 173 -17.91 6.12 -0.67
CA ASP A 173 -19.37 6.27 -0.66
C ASP A 173 -19.86 6.76 -2.03
N ASP A 174 -19.23 7.78 -2.63
CA ASP A 174 -19.57 8.29 -3.96
C ASP A 174 -19.42 7.24 -5.08
N ALA A 175 -18.49 6.32 -4.89
CA ALA A 175 -18.23 5.24 -5.85
C ALA A 175 -18.99 3.94 -5.55
N GLU A 176 -19.77 3.90 -4.47
CA GLU A 176 -20.51 2.73 -3.98
C GLU A 176 -19.61 1.50 -3.75
N VAL A 177 -18.42 1.73 -3.18
CA VAL A 177 -17.47 0.66 -2.82
C VAL A 177 -17.22 0.63 -1.31
N ALA A 178 -16.85 -0.54 -0.79
CA ALA A 178 -16.52 -0.68 0.62
C ALA A 178 -15.27 0.14 1.00
N VAL A 179 -15.33 0.81 2.16
CA VAL A 179 -14.21 1.54 2.76
C VAL A 179 -13.11 0.56 3.20
N PRO A 180 -11.83 0.84 2.91
CA PRO A 180 -10.74 -0.04 3.33
C PRO A 180 -10.42 0.06 4.83
N HIS A 181 -9.80 -0.99 5.36
CA HIS A 181 -9.04 -0.90 6.60
C HIS A 181 -7.79 -0.05 6.37
N ILE A 182 -7.57 0.94 7.24
CA ILE A 182 -6.43 1.85 7.11
C ILE A 182 -5.26 1.34 7.95
N PHE A 183 -4.09 1.28 7.33
CA PHE A 183 -2.80 1.01 7.97
C PHE A 183 -1.93 2.25 7.92
N THR A 184 -1.19 2.51 9.00
CA THR A 184 -0.18 3.57 9.09
C THR A 184 1.13 2.99 9.56
N GLU A 185 2.23 3.67 9.23
CA GLU A 185 3.59 3.31 9.61
C GLU A 185 4.24 4.45 10.42
N PHE A 186 5.16 4.11 11.31
CA PHE A 186 5.92 5.06 12.12
C PHE A 186 7.41 4.94 11.82
#